data_dcbab62f71843c26563fe8ad7662c4d1
#
_entry.id   dcbab62f71843c26563fe8ad7662c4d1
#
_cell.length_a   1.000
_cell.length_b   1.000
_cell.length_c   1.000
_cell.angle_alpha   90.00
_cell.angle_beta   90.00
_cell.angle_gamma   90.00
#
_symmetry.space_group_name_H-M   'P 1'
#
loop_
_entity.id
_entity.type
_entity.pdbx_description
1 polymer ?
#
loop_
_entity_poly.entity_id
_entity_poly.type
_entity_poly.pdbx_seq_one_letter_code
_entity_poly.pdbx_strand_id
1 'polypeptide(L)'
;MIYRMNAAFIPVRGGSKSIPLKNIRSLNGKPLVYWTVKAACECNYIDKVYISTDSDKIRLTINEFKAGSEAGLFSKAEVIGRSAESATDTASTEYVMLEFAESYEFDNVVLIQATSPLLTCEDLNKGFETFLEEGTDSVLSVVRQKRFHWQLDSDGWAHPANYDIYHRPRRQEFDGYLVENGAFYITSKIDLLKTKNRLSGNIKAIEMREDTYFEIDEPSDWIIIEALMKKASVPPAMTDIPRIDMFLTDCDGCLTDAGMYYSELGDELKKFNTRDGMGFSLLREKGILTGIITGENVELNRRRAEKLKLDIYEAGVKDKAALVKRLAAQYNIALENIAYVGDDINDIEVLKIVGLGCCPSDGVPVVKDAAKIVTKAKGGEGVIRELVDIILENAR
;
A
#
# COMPACT_ATOMS: atom_id res chain seq x y z
N MET A 1 33.44 12.22 3.21
CA MET A 1 32.38 11.72 4.12
C MET A 1 32.77 10.30 4.52
N ILE A 2 32.92 10.03 5.82
CA ILE A 2 33.13 8.65 6.29
C ILE A 2 31.80 7.92 6.08
N TYR A 3 31.83 6.83 5.31
CA TYR A 3 30.67 5.97 5.11
C TYR A 3 30.25 5.40 6.48
N ARG A 4 28.99 5.60 6.87
CA ARG A 4 28.41 5.04 8.08
C ARG A 4 27.44 3.93 7.70
N MET A 5 27.65 2.73 8.23
CA MET A 5 26.82 1.57 8.00
C MET A 5 25.57 1.62 8.87
N ASN A 6 24.40 1.65 8.24
CA ASN A 6 23.10 1.58 8.91
C ASN A 6 22.52 0.17 8.82
N ALA A 7 22.28 -0.45 9.97
CA ALA A 7 21.70 -1.79 10.08
C ALA A 7 20.24 -1.72 10.53
N ALA A 8 19.35 -2.45 9.87
CA ALA A 8 18.04 -2.77 10.44
C ALA A 8 18.13 -4.04 11.27
N PHE A 9 17.54 -4.02 12.45
CA PHE A 9 17.46 -5.16 13.35
C PHE A 9 15.99 -5.52 13.61
N ILE A 10 15.58 -6.73 13.21
CA ILE A 10 14.18 -7.23 13.30
C ILE A 10 14.17 -8.50 14.16
N PRO A 11 13.95 -8.38 15.48
CA PRO A 11 13.89 -9.54 16.36
C PRO A 11 12.54 -10.26 16.21
N VAL A 12 12.58 -11.55 15.84
CA VAL A 12 11.40 -12.41 15.64
C VAL A 12 11.60 -13.74 16.34
N ARG A 13 10.96 -13.93 17.50
CA ARG A 13 11.06 -15.17 18.25
C ARG A 13 10.01 -16.19 17.85
N GLY A 14 10.30 -17.49 18.06
CA GLY A 14 9.39 -18.60 17.78
C GLY A 14 8.23 -18.70 18.77
N GLY A 15 8.45 -18.29 20.02
CA GLY A 15 7.48 -18.40 21.11
C GLY A 15 6.56 -17.18 21.20
N SER A 16 5.45 -17.15 20.46
CA SER A 16 4.38 -16.16 20.64
C SER A 16 3.23 -16.75 21.42
N LYS A 17 2.80 -16.09 22.53
CA LYS A 17 1.77 -16.62 23.45
C LYS A 17 0.36 -16.38 22.92
N SER A 18 0.02 -15.13 22.56
CA SER A 18 -1.32 -14.75 22.13
C SER A 18 -1.70 -15.34 20.77
N ILE A 19 -0.73 -15.37 19.83
CA ILE A 19 -0.93 -15.89 18.47
C ILE A 19 0.20 -16.86 18.16
N PRO A 20 -0.04 -18.19 18.17
CA PRO A 20 1.00 -19.17 17.85
C PRO A 20 1.63 -18.94 16.49
N LEU A 21 2.97 -18.97 16.43
CA LEU A 21 3.75 -18.72 15.20
C LEU A 21 3.40 -17.39 14.50
N LYS A 22 3.04 -16.37 15.27
CA LYS A 22 2.58 -15.04 14.80
C LYS A 22 3.39 -14.53 13.61
N ASN A 23 4.72 -14.55 13.70
CA ASN A 23 5.60 -13.93 12.71
C ASN A 23 5.58 -14.58 11.31
N ILE A 24 5.16 -15.85 11.22
CA ILE A 24 5.05 -16.57 9.93
C ILE A 24 3.61 -16.88 9.52
N ARG A 25 2.63 -16.49 10.33
CA ARG A 25 1.22 -16.59 9.96
C ARG A 25 0.92 -15.66 8.77
N SER A 26 0.10 -16.14 7.83
CA SER A 26 -0.26 -15.38 6.62
C SER A 26 -1.13 -14.17 6.96
N LEU A 27 -0.67 -12.99 6.58
CA LEU A 27 -1.38 -11.71 6.63
C LEU A 27 -1.40 -11.13 5.21
N ASN A 28 -2.58 -10.93 4.64
CA ASN A 28 -2.74 -10.44 3.26
C ASN A 28 -1.90 -11.23 2.23
N GLY A 29 -1.87 -12.57 2.36
CA GLY A 29 -1.20 -13.49 1.44
C GLY A 29 0.31 -13.67 1.63
N LYS A 30 0.95 -12.98 2.58
CA LYS A 30 2.38 -13.12 2.91
C LYS A 30 2.56 -13.38 4.42
N PRO A 31 3.68 -13.98 4.88
CA PRO A 31 3.99 -14.07 6.31
C PRO A 31 4.06 -12.69 6.97
N LEU A 32 3.65 -12.55 8.24
CA LEU A 32 3.67 -11.27 8.95
C LEU A 32 5.03 -10.56 8.84
N VAL A 33 6.13 -11.26 9.11
CA VAL A 33 7.50 -10.72 9.08
C VAL A 33 7.92 -10.20 7.70
N TYR A 34 7.30 -10.69 6.62
CA TYR A 34 7.58 -10.28 5.25
C TYR A 34 7.43 -8.76 5.08
N TRP A 35 6.40 -8.16 5.67
CA TRP A 35 6.03 -6.75 5.46
C TRP A 35 7.08 -5.79 6.00
N THR A 36 7.55 -6.02 7.22
CA THR A 36 8.59 -5.17 7.84
C THR A 36 9.98 -5.42 7.23
N VAL A 37 10.30 -6.67 6.86
CA VAL A 37 11.54 -6.97 6.12
C VAL A 37 11.54 -6.29 4.75
N LYS A 38 10.41 -6.30 4.05
CA LYS A 38 10.24 -5.59 2.77
C LYS A 38 10.49 -4.10 2.94
N ALA A 39 9.80 -3.44 3.88
CA ALA A 39 9.96 -2.01 4.15
C ALA A 39 11.43 -1.65 4.47
N ALA A 40 12.11 -2.47 5.27
CA ALA A 40 13.51 -2.28 5.60
C ALA A 40 14.44 -2.44 4.39
N CYS A 41 14.19 -3.43 3.52
CA CYS A 41 15.00 -3.66 2.33
C CYS A 41 14.81 -2.57 1.27
N GLU A 42 13.63 -1.99 1.16
CA GLU A 42 13.32 -0.89 0.24
C GLU A 42 13.83 0.47 0.73
N CYS A 43 14.15 0.62 2.02
CA CYS A 43 14.67 1.87 2.58
C CYS A 43 16.05 2.23 1.98
N ASN A 44 16.19 3.50 1.56
CA ASN A 44 17.40 4.01 0.91
C ASN A 44 18.59 4.13 1.85
N TYR A 45 18.34 4.30 3.13
CA TYR A 45 19.36 4.53 4.16
C TYR A 45 19.88 3.25 4.83
N ILE A 46 19.20 2.11 4.64
CA ILE A 46 19.57 0.84 5.28
C ILE A 46 20.49 0.04 4.35
N ASP A 47 21.64 -0.34 4.85
CA ASP A 47 22.65 -1.12 4.13
C ASP A 47 22.45 -2.62 4.30
N LYS A 48 22.09 -3.06 5.51
CA LYS A 48 21.82 -4.47 5.86
C LYS A 48 20.60 -4.60 6.75
N VAL A 49 19.87 -5.70 6.57
CA VAL A 49 18.68 -6.04 7.34
C VAL A 49 18.91 -7.38 8.03
N TYR A 50 19.04 -7.36 9.35
CA TYR A 50 19.28 -8.54 10.17
C TYR A 50 17.96 -9.01 10.81
N ILE A 51 17.54 -10.23 10.51
CA ILE A 51 16.36 -10.86 11.09
C ILE A 51 16.83 -11.90 12.11
N SER A 52 16.66 -11.58 13.40
CA SER A 52 17.15 -12.41 14.50
C SER A 52 16.09 -13.38 14.99
N THR A 53 16.34 -14.69 14.90
CA THR A 53 15.38 -15.73 15.31
C THR A 53 16.05 -16.95 15.95
N ASP A 54 15.35 -17.52 16.94
CA ASP A 54 15.63 -18.82 17.58
C ASP A 54 14.89 -19.98 16.89
N SER A 55 14.01 -19.70 15.92
CA SER A 55 13.09 -20.69 15.32
C SER A 55 13.53 -21.08 13.91
N ASP A 56 13.79 -22.37 13.70
CA ASP A 56 14.06 -22.93 12.37
C ASP A 56 12.87 -22.76 11.40
N LYS A 57 11.63 -22.81 11.90
CA LYS A 57 10.44 -22.56 11.07
C LYS A 57 10.42 -21.14 10.53
N ILE A 58 10.73 -20.14 11.37
CA ILE A 58 10.81 -18.75 10.95
C ILE A 58 11.95 -18.58 9.96
N ARG A 59 13.12 -19.16 10.23
CA ARG A 59 14.28 -19.14 9.34
C ARG A 59 13.95 -19.69 7.94
N LEU A 60 13.30 -20.85 7.89
CA LEU A 60 12.88 -21.47 6.63
C LEU A 60 11.91 -20.58 5.86
N THR A 61 10.86 -20.07 6.51
CA THR A 61 9.88 -19.18 5.88
C THR A 61 10.53 -17.90 5.31
N ILE A 62 11.48 -17.29 6.04
CA ILE A 62 12.20 -16.11 5.53
C ILE A 62 13.06 -16.47 4.32
N ASN A 63 13.76 -17.59 4.35
CA ASN A 63 14.58 -18.05 3.23
C ASN A 63 13.73 -18.39 2.00
N GLU A 64 12.52 -18.92 2.18
CA GLU A 64 11.58 -19.18 1.08
C GLU A 64 11.21 -17.90 0.33
N PHE A 65 10.76 -16.84 1.00
CA PHE A 65 10.41 -15.61 0.29
C PHE A 65 11.65 -14.86 -0.23
N LYS A 66 12.82 -14.98 0.40
CA LYS A 66 14.09 -14.45 -0.12
C LYS A 66 14.55 -15.14 -1.41
N ALA A 67 14.22 -16.42 -1.59
CA ALA A 67 14.57 -17.19 -2.79
C ALA A 67 13.49 -17.14 -3.88
N GLY A 68 12.34 -16.55 -3.61
CA GLY A 68 11.17 -16.49 -4.50
C GLY A 68 11.33 -15.49 -5.66
N SER A 69 10.23 -15.18 -6.32
CA SER A 69 10.17 -14.27 -7.48
C SER A 69 10.66 -12.84 -7.17
N GLU A 70 10.68 -12.44 -5.91
CA GLU A 70 11.10 -11.12 -5.42
C GLU A 70 12.52 -11.15 -4.79
N ALA A 71 13.34 -12.16 -5.09
CA ALA A 71 14.66 -12.37 -4.45
C ALA A 71 15.58 -11.13 -4.50
N GLY A 72 15.57 -10.37 -5.59
CA GLY A 72 16.35 -9.14 -5.72
C GLY A 72 16.03 -8.09 -4.67
N LEU A 73 14.78 -7.98 -4.25
CA LEU A 73 14.30 -7.06 -3.23
C LEU A 73 14.94 -7.35 -1.85
N PHE A 74 15.14 -8.63 -1.53
CA PHE A 74 15.65 -9.07 -0.23
C PHE A 74 17.17 -9.28 -0.19
N SER A 75 17.90 -8.70 -1.14
CA SER A 75 19.37 -8.84 -1.21
C SER A 75 20.12 -8.33 0.04
N LYS A 76 19.55 -7.32 0.73
CA LYS A 76 20.09 -6.77 1.98
C LYS A 76 19.77 -7.64 3.21
N ALA A 77 18.85 -8.60 3.12
CA ALA A 77 18.32 -9.35 4.26
C ALA A 77 19.20 -10.57 4.61
N GLU A 78 19.54 -10.69 5.89
CA GLU A 78 20.30 -11.80 6.48
C GLU A 78 19.57 -12.35 7.70
N VAL A 79 19.41 -13.68 7.77
CA VAL A 79 18.81 -14.34 8.94
C VAL A 79 19.90 -14.77 9.88
N ILE A 80 19.87 -14.21 11.09
CA ILE A 80 20.85 -14.50 12.15
C ILE A 80 20.22 -15.30 13.30
N GLY A 81 21.04 -15.95 14.08
CA GLY A 81 20.64 -16.63 15.32
C GLY A 81 20.49 -15.62 16.47
N ARG A 82 19.96 -16.12 17.60
CA ARG A 82 19.97 -15.42 18.88
C ARG A 82 20.22 -16.44 20.01
N SER A 83 20.72 -15.96 21.14
CA SER A 83 20.98 -16.82 22.29
C SER A 83 19.68 -17.36 22.91
N ALA A 84 19.79 -18.43 23.67
CA ALA A 84 18.65 -18.98 24.40
C ALA A 84 18.15 -17.97 25.47
N GLU A 85 19.06 -17.23 26.06
CA GLU A 85 18.78 -16.18 27.06
C GLU A 85 17.94 -15.04 26.45
N SER A 86 18.31 -14.61 25.24
CA SER A 86 17.60 -13.53 24.52
C SER A 86 16.28 -13.99 23.89
N ALA A 87 16.06 -15.31 23.77
CA ALA A 87 14.83 -15.89 23.22
C ALA A 87 13.73 -16.11 24.28
N THR A 88 14.01 -15.84 25.55
CA THR A 88 13.04 -16.02 26.64
C THR A 88 11.91 -14.99 26.58
N ASP A 89 10.78 -15.31 27.24
CA ASP A 89 9.63 -14.39 27.36
C ASP A 89 9.91 -13.13 28.21
N THR A 90 10.93 -13.21 29.05
CA THR A 90 11.32 -12.14 29.99
C THR A 90 12.48 -11.28 29.45
N ALA A 91 13.11 -11.68 28.35
CA ALA A 91 14.17 -10.89 27.74
C ALA A 91 13.61 -9.58 27.19
N SER A 92 14.15 -8.44 27.63
CA SER A 92 13.77 -7.14 27.08
C SER A 92 14.27 -6.96 25.65
N THR A 93 13.64 -6.08 24.92
CA THR A 93 14.09 -5.72 23.55
C THR A 93 15.50 -5.14 23.57
N GLU A 94 15.83 -4.35 24.60
CA GLU A 94 17.17 -3.79 24.82
C GLU A 94 18.23 -4.88 24.99
N TYR A 95 17.93 -5.94 25.76
CA TYR A 95 18.84 -7.06 25.94
C TYR A 95 19.22 -7.70 24.59
N VAL A 96 18.21 -7.92 23.75
CA VAL A 96 18.40 -8.52 22.41
C VAL A 96 19.19 -7.57 21.47
N MET A 97 18.93 -6.26 21.55
CA MET A 97 19.67 -5.26 20.79
C MET A 97 21.14 -5.17 21.22
N LEU A 98 21.42 -5.29 22.51
CA LEU A 98 22.80 -5.27 23.04
C LEU A 98 23.57 -6.51 22.59
N GLU A 99 22.97 -7.71 22.67
CA GLU A 99 23.56 -8.94 22.13
C GLU A 99 23.92 -8.79 20.64
N PHE A 100 23.02 -8.20 19.86
CA PHE A 100 23.27 -7.92 18.45
C PHE A 100 24.40 -6.91 18.26
N ALA A 101 24.41 -5.81 19.02
CA ALA A 101 25.42 -4.76 18.92
C ALA A 101 26.86 -5.24 19.33
N GLU A 102 26.93 -6.19 20.25
CA GLU A 102 28.20 -6.82 20.63
C GLU A 102 28.75 -7.79 19.58
N SER A 103 27.83 -8.39 18.76
CA SER A 103 28.17 -9.47 17.83
C SER A 103 28.38 -9.00 16.39
N TYR A 104 27.84 -7.82 16.00
CA TYR A 104 27.84 -7.34 14.62
C TYR A 104 28.39 -5.92 14.50
N GLU A 105 29.06 -5.64 13.37
CA GLU A 105 29.57 -4.31 13.07
C GLU A 105 28.55 -3.46 12.32
N PHE A 106 28.30 -2.26 12.83
CA PHE A 106 27.48 -1.20 12.23
C PHE A 106 27.73 0.12 13.00
N ASP A 107 27.36 1.25 12.40
CA ASP A 107 27.44 2.56 13.08
C ASP A 107 26.10 2.94 13.71
N ASN A 108 25.01 2.76 12.97
CA ASN A 108 23.66 3.06 13.44
C ASN A 108 22.75 1.85 13.27
N VAL A 109 21.78 1.73 14.16
CA VAL A 109 20.78 0.66 14.13
C VAL A 109 19.36 1.23 14.13
N VAL A 110 18.51 0.71 13.25
CA VAL A 110 17.08 0.84 13.37
C VAL A 110 16.48 -0.48 13.87
N LEU A 111 15.93 -0.44 15.07
CA LEU A 111 15.07 -1.53 15.56
C LEU A 111 13.72 -1.43 14.86
N ILE A 112 13.25 -2.51 14.29
CA ILE A 112 11.93 -2.61 13.66
C ILE A 112 11.16 -3.77 14.29
N GLN A 113 9.93 -3.51 14.74
CA GLN A 113 9.09 -4.56 15.30
C GLN A 113 8.24 -5.21 14.19
N ALA A 114 8.32 -6.55 14.10
CA ALA A 114 7.57 -7.32 13.10
C ALA A 114 6.04 -7.22 13.29
N THR A 115 5.58 -6.75 14.47
CA THR A 115 4.18 -6.53 14.81
C THR A 115 3.54 -5.32 14.13
N SER A 116 4.33 -4.50 13.43
CA SER A 116 3.89 -3.27 12.74
C SER A 116 3.93 -3.40 11.21
N PRO A 117 3.09 -4.26 10.60
CA PRO A 117 3.15 -4.57 9.16
C PRO A 117 2.71 -3.42 8.24
N LEU A 118 2.17 -2.33 8.79
CA LEU A 118 1.79 -1.11 8.06
C LEU A 118 2.96 -0.12 7.91
N LEU A 119 4.13 -0.42 8.48
CA LEU A 119 5.37 0.31 8.27
C LEU A 119 5.78 0.31 6.81
N THR A 120 6.17 1.47 6.28
CA THR A 120 6.64 1.63 4.89
C THR A 120 8.10 2.06 4.83
N CYS A 121 8.72 1.93 3.66
CA CYS A 121 10.08 2.44 3.44
C CYS A 121 10.15 3.96 3.55
N GLU A 122 9.10 4.68 3.19
CA GLU A 122 9.00 6.14 3.32
C GLU A 122 9.03 6.59 4.78
N ASP A 123 8.37 5.85 5.69
CA ASP A 123 8.42 6.13 7.13
C ASP A 123 9.85 5.97 7.66
N LEU A 124 10.56 4.91 7.24
CA LEU A 124 11.96 4.67 7.59
C LEU A 124 12.91 5.72 7.00
N ASN A 125 12.69 6.13 5.73
CA ASN A 125 13.48 7.18 5.09
C ASN A 125 13.37 8.49 5.89
N LYS A 126 12.15 8.93 6.23
CA LYS A 126 11.92 10.11 7.09
C LYS A 126 12.58 9.97 8.44
N GLY A 127 12.54 8.75 9.03
CA GLY A 127 13.23 8.44 10.28
C GLY A 127 14.73 8.71 10.20
N PHE A 128 15.39 8.23 9.17
CA PHE A 128 16.81 8.45 8.96
C PHE A 128 17.14 9.91 8.59
N GLU A 129 16.32 10.57 7.77
CA GLU A 129 16.48 12.00 7.47
C GLU A 129 16.50 12.83 8.77
N THR A 130 15.54 12.57 9.67
CA THR A 130 15.47 13.24 10.97
C THR A 130 16.64 12.84 11.90
N PHE A 131 17.06 11.57 11.89
CA PHE A 131 18.18 11.10 12.69
C PHE A 131 19.51 11.76 12.27
N LEU A 132 19.66 12.08 11.00
CA LEU A 132 20.86 12.75 10.46
C LEU A 132 20.88 14.28 10.68
N GLU A 133 19.79 14.86 11.19
CA GLU A 133 19.80 16.28 11.56
C GLU A 133 20.72 16.55 12.75
N GLU A 134 21.41 17.68 12.72
CA GLU A 134 22.38 18.06 13.77
C GLU A 134 21.73 18.09 15.16
N GLY A 135 22.40 17.46 16.11
CA GLY A 135 21.95 17.39 17.51
C GLY A 135 20.90 16.34 17.81
N THR A 136 20.55 15.45 16.87
CA THR A 136 19.64 14.33 17.11
C THR A 136 20.44 13.10 17.55
N ASP A 137 20.15 12.55 18.74
CA ASP A 137 20.83 11.37 19.29
C ASP A 137 20.01 10.09 19.06
N SER A 138 18.68 10.18 19.04
CA SER A 138 17.79 9.06 18.71
C SER A 138 16.45 9.51 18.13
N VAL A 139 15.78 8.58 17.45
CA VAL A 139 14.47 8.81 16.82
C VAL A 139 13.52 7.68 17.18
N LEU A 140 12.23 8.01 17.42
CA LEU A 140 11.17 7.04 17.58
C LEU A 140 10.00 7.34 16.65
N SER A 141 9.25 6.31 16.31
CA SER A 141 7.98 6.41 15.59
C SER A 141 6.83 6.67 16.56
N VAL A 142 5.93 7.58 16.18
CA VAL A 142 4.74 7.94 16.95
C VAL A 142 3.54 8.14 16.03
N VAL A 143 2.34 8.09 16.62
CA VAL A 143 1.09 8.40 15.93
C VAL A 143 0.30 9.41 16.74
N ARG A 144 -0.30 10.40 16.07
CA ARG A 144 -1.16 11.38 16.72
C ARG A 144 -2.53 10.81 17.03
N GLN A 145 -2.91 10.85 18.31
CA GLN A 145 -4.22 10.43 18.79
C GLN A 145 -5.04 11.62 19.29
N LYS A 146 -6.22 11.82 18.69
CA LYS A 146 -7.17 12.86 19.07
C LYS A 146 -8.24 12.30 20.02
N ARG A 147 -7.79 11.82 21.19
CA ARG A 147 -8.63 11.23 22.22
C ARG A 147 -8.50 11.98 23.52
N PHE A 148 -9.59 12.12 24.27
CA PHE A 148 -9.60 12.72 25.62
C PHE A 148 -9.21 11.68 26.66
N HIS A 149 -8.21 12.01 27.48
CA HIS A 149 -7.69 11.13 28.52
C HIS A 149 -8.19 11.56 29.88
N TRP A 150 -8.39 10.55 30.72
CA TRP A 150 -8.73 10.71 32.11
C TRP A 150 -7.73 9.94 32.97
N GLN A 151 -7.39 10.46 34.10
CA GLN A 151 -6.58 9.82 35.13
C GLN A 151 -7.40 9.65 36.39
N LEU A 152 -7.17 8.55 37.11
CA LEU A 152 -7.74 8.32 38.43
C LEU A 152 -6.72 8.71 39.49
N ASP A 153 -7.13 9.42 40.52
CA ASP A 153 -6.32 9.64 41.71
C ASP A 153 -6.38 8.42 42.66
N SER A 154 -5.66 8.51 43.80
CA SER A 154 -5.62 7.45 44.81
C SER A 154 -6.96 7.11 45.42
N ASP A 155 -7.90 8.05 45.40
CA ASP A 155 -9.24 7.91 46.01
C ASP A 155 -10.28 7.46 44.96
N GLY A 156 -9.86 7.25 43.70
CA GLY A 156 -10.70 6.78 42.61
C GLY A 156 -11.46 7.86 41.86
N TRP A 157 -11.16 9.14 42.09
CA TRP A 157 -11.75 10.25 41.35
C TRP A 157 -11.11 10.42 40.00
N ALA A 158 -11.94 10.68 38.97
CA ALA A 158 -11.50 10.86 37.60
C ALA A 158 -11.23 12.34 37.28
N HIS A 159 -10.01 12.61 36.73
CA HIS A 159 -9.60 13.94 36.33
C HIS A 159 -9.22 13.94 34.83
N PRO A 160 -9.58 15.00 34.06
CA PRO A 160 -9.16 15.12 32.69
C PRO A 160 -7.64 15.36 32.63
N ALA A 161 -6.96 14.62 31.77
CA ALA A 161 -5.48 14.68 31.65
C ALA A 161 -5.01 15.63 30.56
N ASN A 162 -5.80 15.86 29.52
CA ASN A 162 -5.34 16.55 28.32
C ASN A 162 -6.33 17.55 27.69
N TYR A 163 -7.38 17.92 28.44
CA TYR A 163 -8.34 18.97 28.01
C TYR A 163 -9.03 19.60 29.21
N ASP A 164 -9.63 20.78 29.00
CA ASP A 164 -10.49 21.44 29.98
C ASP A 164 -11.93 20.95 29.85
N ILE A 165 -12.51 20.41 30.91
CA ILE A 165 -13.90 19.90 30.91
C ILE A 165 -14.94 20.99 30.67
N TYR A 166 -14.63 22.24 31.04
CA TYR A 166 -15.53 23.38 30.89
C TYR A 166 -15.43 23.99 29.48
N HIS A 167 -14.32 23.72 28.75
CA HIS A 167 -14.05 24.22 27.40
C HIS A 167 -13.60 23.07 26.49
N ARG A 168 -14.44 22.02 26.42
CA ARG A 168 -14.13 20.83 25.62
C ARG A 168 -14.02 21.17 24.14
N PRO A 169 -12.83 21.04 23.52
CA PRO A 169 -12.63 21.33 22.11
C PRO A 169 -13.35 20.32 21.23
N ARG A 170 -13.69 20.73 20.00
CA ARG A 170 -14.10 19.79 18.95
C ARG A 170 -12.91 18.96 18.49
N ARG A 171 -13.16 17.77 17.94
CA ARG A 171 -12.08 16.87 17.47
C ARG A 171 -11.16 17.53 16.44
N GLN A 172 -11.69 18.43 15.60
CA GLN A 172 -10.92 19.17 14.60
C GLN A 172 -10.01 20.25 15.22
N GLU A 173 -10.41 20.82 16.35
CA GLU A 173 -9.73 21.90 17.06
C GLU A 173 -8.76 21.37 18.14
N PHE A 174 -8.75 20.07 18.38
CA PHE A 174 -7.92 19.41 19.38
C PHE A 174 -6.70 18.80 18.70
N ASP A 175 -5.50 19.29 19.03
CA ASP A 175 -4.23 18.79 18.47
C ASP A 175 -3.93 17.34 18.87
N GLY A 176 -4.52 16.86 19.96
CA GLY A 176 -4.28 15.53 20.47
C GLY A 176 -2.92 15.40 21.16
N TYR A 177 -2.37 14.20 21.14
CA TYR A 177 -1.08 13.87 21.72
C TYR A 177 -0.41 12.78 20.87
N LEU A 178 0.91 12.69 20.99
CA LEU A 178 1.70 11.67 20.29
C LEU A 178 1.76 10.42 21.16
N VAL A 179 1.52 9.27 20.53
CA VAL A 179 1.62 7.94 21.15
C VAL A 179 2.67 7.16 20.41
N GLU A 180 3.57 6.53 21.15
CA GLU A 180 4.52 5.58 20.63
C GLU A 180 3.77 4.38 20.03
N ASN A 181 4.05 4.06 18.75
CA ASN A 181 3.39 2.96 18.04
C ASN A 181 4.30 1.74 17.84
N GLY A 182 5.49 1.75 18.46
CA GLY A 182 6.39 0.62 18.45
C GLY A 182 7.02 0.24 17.11
N ALA A 183 6.69 0.93 16.01
CA ALA A 183 7.08 0.47 14.69
C ALA A 183 8.58 0.47 14.45
N PHE A 184 9.28 1.57 14.82
CA PHE A 184 10.73 1.61 14.72
C PHE A 184 11.38 2.63 15.67
N TYR A 185 12.70 2.40 15.93
CA TYR A 185 13.56 3.24 16.76
C TYR A 185 14.95 3.30 16.12
N ILE A 186 15.55 4.49 16.03
CA ILE A 186 16.89 4.68 15.45
C ILE A 186 17.83 5.24 16.52
N THR A 187 19.00 4.64 16.66
CA THR A 187 20.05 5.11 17.55
C THR A 187 21.44 4.72 17.03
N SER A 188 22.50 5.36 17.52
CA SER A 188 23.86 4.94 17.22
C SER A 188 24.27 3.69 18.04
N LYS A 189 25.19 2.86 17.51
CA LYS A 189 25.80 1.75 18.27
C LYS A 189 26.45 2.23 19.55
N ILE A 190 27.12 3.37 19.48
CA ILE A 190 27.86 3.97 20.62
C ILE A 190 26.86 4.33 21.74
N ASP A 191 25.77 5.00 21.42
CA ASP A 191 24.78 5.41 22.41
C ASP A 191 24.01 4.22 22.97
N LEU A 192 23.66 3.25 22.14
CA LEU A 192 23.02 2.00 22.56
C LEU A 192 23.89 1.25 23.59
N LEU A 193 25.16 1.06 23.30
CA LEU A 193 26.10 0.36 24.22
C LEU A 193 26.35 1.15 25.50
N LYS A 194 26.42 2.48 25.40
CA LYS A 194 26.67 3.39 26.54
C LYS A 194 25.49 3.47 27.49
N THR A 195 24.28 3.66 26.94
CA THR A 195 23.05 3.90 27.72
C THR A 195 22.27 2.62 28.03
N LYS A 196 22.55 1.54 27.30
CA LYS A 196 21.83 0.27 27.31
C LYS A 196 20.34 0.43 27.01
N ASN A 197 19.98 1.46 26.23
CA ASN A 197 18.62 1.79 25.87
C ASN A 197 18.54 2.15 24.37
N ARG A 198 17.42 1.81 23.73
CA ARG A 198 17.12 2.15 22.33
C ARG A 198 16.90 3.64 22.09
N LEU A 199 16.62 4.41 23.13
CA LEU A 199 16.41 5.85 23.11
C LEU A 199 17.32 6.53 24.13
N SER A 200 17.98 7.60 23.72
CA SER A 200 18.85 8.40 24.60
C SER A 200 19.10 9.78 24.02
N GLY A 201 19.61 10.69 24.87
CA GLY A 201 19.99 12.04 24.45
C GLY A 201 18.82 12.89 23.95
N ASN A 202 19.04 13.64 22.89
CA ASN A 202 18.02 14.46 22.24
C ASN A 202 17.19 13.59 21.29
N ILE A 203 15.95 13.31 21.68
CA ILE A 203 15.06 12.40 21.01
C ILE A 203 14.12 13.20 20.08
N LYS A 204 14.06 12.81 18.79
CA LYS A 204 13.04 13.30 17.87
C LYS A 204 12.01 12.24 17.55
N ALA A 205 10.78 12.67 17.27
CA ALA A 205 9.67 11.80 16.94
C ALA A 205 9.28 11.95 15.47
N ILE A 206 9.00 10.82 14.80
CA ILE A 206 8.42 10.76 13.46
C ILE A 206 6.93 10.44 13.60
N GLU A 207 6.10 11.39 13.23
CA GLU A 207 4.65 11.20 13.19
C GLU A 207 4.28 10.38 11.95
N MET A 208 3.83 9.15 12.19
CA MET A 208 3.35 8.22 11.18
C MET A 208 1.85 8.39 10.96
N ARG A 209 1.32 7.74 9.91
CA ARG A 209 -0.12 7.76 9.57
C ARG A 209 -0.97 7.18 10.71
N GLU A 210 -2.21 7.67 10.87
CA GLU A 210 -3.13 7.25 11.94
C GLU A 210 -3.40 5.72 11.94
N ASP A 211 -3.41 5.09 10.77
CA ASP A 211 -3.64 3.64 10.64
C ASP A 211 -2.48 2.78 11.18
N THR A 212 -1.28 3.32 11.31
CA THR A 212 -0.12 2.65 11.89
C THR A 212 -0.14 2.62 13.43
N TYR A 213 -1.20 3.12 14.07
CA TYR A 213 -1.40 3.04 15.51
C TYR A 213 -1.53 1.59 16.02
N PHE A 214 -2.04 0.70 15.17
CA PHE A 214 -2.30 -0.69 15.54
C PHE A 214 -1.07 -1.56 15.36
N GLU A 215 -0.74 -2.32 16.40
CA GLU A 215 0.24 -3.41 16.40
C GLU A 215 -0.47 -4.75 16.50
N ILE A 216 0.12 -5.82 15.97
CA ILE A 216 -0.46 -7.17 16.11
C ILE A 216 0.03 -7.81 17.41
N ASP A 217 -0.77 -7.77 18.45
CA ASP A 217 -0.52 -8.46 19.71
C ASP A 217 -1.60 -9.50 20.05
N GLU A 218 -2.85 -9.20 19.75
CA GLU A 218 -4.00 -10.04 20.01
C GLU A 218 -4.71 -10.47 18.69
N PRO A 219 -5.51 -11.55 18.70
CA PRO A 219 -6.25 -12.00 17.51
C PRO A 219 -7.17 -10.93 16.89
N SER A 220 -7.72 -10.00 17.68
CA SER A 220 -8.54 -8.87 17.23
C SER A 220 -7.75 -7.91 16.33
N ASP A 221 -6.47 -7.66 16.68
CA ASP A 221 -5.60 -6.75 15.93
C ASP A 221 -5.34 -7.27 14.52
N TRP A 222 -5.27 -8.62 14.39
CA TRP A 222 -5.13 -9.27 13.09
C TRP A 222 -6.23 -8.87 12.12
N ILE A 223 -7.49 -8.89 12.59
CA ILE A 223 -8.65 -8.53 11.77
C ILE A 223 -8.59 -7.06 11.35
N ILE A 224 -8.25 -6.18 12.31
CA ILE A 224 -8.16 -4.74 12.07
C ILE A 224 -7.06 -4.44 11.04
N ILE A 225 -5.86 -4.96 11.27
CA ILE A 225 -4.70 -4.69 10.41
C ILE A 225 -4.90 -5.30 9.01
N GLU A 226 -5.46 -6.51 8.91
CA GLU A 226 -5.76 -7.10 7.61
C GLU A 226 -6.76 -6.24 6.80
N ALA A 227 -7.76 -5.67 7.46
CA ALA A 227 -8.71 -4.74 6.83
C ALA A 227 -8.02 -3.43 6.40
N LEU A 228 -7.15 -2.86 7.25
CA LEU A 228 -6.37 -1.66 6.92
C LEU A 228 -5.41 -1.91 5.76
N MET A 229 -4.72 -3.06 5.73
CA MET A 229 -3.84 -3.43 4.61
C MET A 229 -4.60 -3.62 3.30
N LYS A 230 -5.79 -4.23 3.35
CA LYS A 230 -6.68 -4.34 2.17
C LYS A 230 -7.09 -2.96 1.69
N LYS A 231 -7.39 -2.03 2.58
CA LYS A 231 -7.69 -0.63 2.26
C LYS A 231 -6.47 0.10 1.71
N ALA A 232 -5.27 -0.10 2.28
CA ALA A 232 -4.03 0.52 1.82
C ALA A 232 -3.52 -0.07 0.48
N SER A 233 -3.86 -1.33 0.18
CA SER A 233 -3.59 -1.95 -1.14
C SER A 233 -4.55 -1.48 -2.24
N VAL A 234 -5.56 -0.68 -1.87
CA VAL A 234 -6.32 0.16 -2.79
C VAL A 234 -5.47 1.41 -3.04
N PRO A 235 -5.00 1.68 -4.26
CA PRO A 235 -4.15 2.83 -4.53
C PRO A 235 -4.74 4.12 -3.98
N PRO A 236 -3.94 5.08 -3.46
CA PRO A 236 -4.44 6.37 -2.95
C PRO A 236 -5.35 7.12 -3.92
N ALA A 237 -5.21 6.86 -5.23
CA ALA A 237 -6.11 7.33 -6.27
C ALA A 237 -7.57 6.89 -6.12
N MET A 238 -7.86 5.89 -5.27
CA MET A 238 -9.23 5.38 -5.09
C MET A 238 -10.01 6.07 -3.95
N THR A 239 -9.36 6.87 -3.12
CA THR A 239 -10.06 7.68 -2.09
C THR A 239 -10.53 9.03 -2.61
N ASP A 240 -10.09 9.43 -3.80
CA ASP A 240 -10.42 10.71 -4.43
C ASP A 240 -10.85 10.52 -5.89
N ILE A 241 -11.82 9.59 -6.10
CA ILE A 241 -12.41 9.38 -7.43
C ILE A 241 -13.30 10.57 -7.72
N PRO A 242 -13.04 11.32 -8.81
CA PRO A 242 -13.90 12.42 -9.21
C PRO A 242 -15.30 11.92 -9.53
N ARG A 243 -16.28 12.80 -9.48
CA ARG A 243 -17.61 12.49 -10.04
C ARG A 243 -17.44 12.10 -11.50
N ILE A 244 -17.96 10.93 -11.88
CA ILE A 244 -17.90 10.44 -13.23
C ILE A 244 -19.28 10.60 -13.88
N ASP A 245 -19.33 11.33 -14.99
CA ASP A 245 -20.52 11.55 -15.80
C ASP A 245 -20.41 10.80 -17.15
N MET A 246 -19.21 10.39 -17.57
CA MET A 246 -18.95 9.61 -18.78
C MET A 246 -17.87 8.55 -18.54
N PHE A 247 -18.13 7.31 -18.97
CA PHE A 247 -17.22 6.18 -18.91
C PHE A 247 -16.91 5.66 -20.30
N LEU A 248 -15.66 5.75 -20.72
CA LEU A 248 -15.17 5.34 -22.04
C LEU A 248 -14.11 4.24 -21.89
N THR A 249 -14.02 3.35 -22.87
CA THR A 249 -13.02 2.28 -22.88
C THR A 249 -12.49 2.02 -24.27
N ASP A 250 -11.23 1.58 -24.38
CA ASP A 250 -10.78 0.86 -25.56
C ASP A 250 -11.48 -0.52 -25.65
N CYS A 251 -11.36 -1.16 -26.79
CA CYS A 251 -11.94 -2.47 -27.01
C CYS A 251 -10.95 -3.59 -26.76
N ASP A 252 -9.85 -3.60 -27.54
CA ASP A 252 -8.90 -4.69 -27.56
C ASP A 252 -7.86 -4.51 -26.43
N GLY A 253 -7.70 -5.55 -25.59
CA GLY A 253 -6.91 -5.45 -24.36
C GLY A 253 -7.65 -4.87 -23.15
N CYS A 254 -8.85 -4.30 -23.34
CA CYS A 254 -9.70 -3.81 -22.27
C CYS A 254 -10.98 -4.64 -22.13
N LEU A 255 -11.86 -4.63 -23.14
CA LEU A 255 -13.07 -5.44 -23.19
C LEU A 255 -12.79 -6.88 -23.63
N THR A 256 -11.70 -7.10 -24.33
CA THR A 256 -11.19 -8.40 -24.76
C THR A 256 -9.80 -8.64 -24.14
N ASP A 257 -9.31 -9.86 -24.27
CA ASP A 257 -7.95 -10.26 -23.87
C ASP A 257 -6.89 -9.94 -24.95
N ALA A 258 -7.19 -9.01 -25.86
CA ALA A 258 -6.40 -8.66 -27.06
C ALA A 258 -6.14 -9.85 -28.01
N GLY A 259 -6.68 -11.04 -27.73
CA GLY A 259 -6.56 -12.23 -28.57
C GLY A 259 -7.55 -12.16 -29.73
N MET A 260 -7.06 -12.45 -30.94
CA MET A 260 -7.89 -12.54 -32.16
C MET A 260 -7.84 -13.97 -32.70
N TYR A 261 -8.99 -14.52 -33.02
CA TYR A 261 -9.14 -15.84 -33.63
C TYR A 261 -9.50 -15.65 -35.10
N TYR A 262 -8.66 -16.14 -35.99
CA TYR A 262 -8.91 -16.12 -37.45
C TYR A 262 -9.21 -17.52 -37.97
N SER A 263 -10.24 -17.65 -38.79
CA SER A 263 -10.47 -18.87 -39.55
C SER A 263 -9.79 -18.81 -40.93
N GLU A 264 -9.61 -19.96 -41.59
CA GLU A 264 -9.12 -20.03 -42.97
C GLU A 264 -10.07 -19.33 -43.99
N LEU A 265 -11.32 -19.11 -43.60
CA LEU A 265 -12.35 -18.41 -44.37
C LEU A 265 -12.35 -16.88 -44.13
N GLY A 266 -11.45 -16.38 -43.26
CA GLY A 266 -11.34 -14.97 -42.94
C GLY A 266 -12.27 -14.49 -41.87
N ASP A 267 -12.97 -15.41 -41.15
CA ASP A 267 -13.76 -15.02 -39.99
C ASP A 267 -12.85 -14.57 -38.83
N GLU A 268 -13.28 -13.52 -38.14
CA GLU A 268 -12.63 -13.00 -36.96
C GLU A 268 -13.54 -13.16 -35.75
N LEU A 269 -13.00 -13.66 -34.63
CA LEU A 269 -13.72 -13.82 -33.37
C LEU A 269 -12.94 -13.18 -32.24
N LYS A 270 -13.67 -12.53 -31.31
CA LYS A 270 -13.15 -11.94 -30.08
C LYS A 270 -13.92 -12.46 -28.87
N LYS A 271 -13.22 -12.66 -27.76
CA LYS A 271 -13.83 -13.09 -26.50
C LYS A 271 -14.17 -11.87 -25.65
N PHE A 272 -15.45 -11.70 -25.28
CA PHE A 272 -15.93 -10.68 -24.36
C PHE A 272 -16.38 -11.27 -23.05
N ASN A 273 -16.23 -10.52 -21.94
CA ASN A 273 -16.68 -10.91 -20.62
C ASN A 273 -18.14 -10.45 -20.37
N THR A 274 -18.98 -11.34 -19.82
CA THR A 274 -20.37 -11.01 -19.49
C THR A 274 -20.51 -10.10 -18.28
N ARG A 275 -19.56 -10.18 -17.31
CA ARG A 275 -19.55 -9.33 -16.11
C ARG A 275 -19.31 -7.85 -16.47
N ASP A 276 -18.47 -7.58 -17.47
CA ASP A 276 -18.23 -6.23 -17.99
C ASP A 276 -19.52 -5.66 -18.60
N GLY A 277 -20.30 -6.50 -19.27
CA GLY A 277 -21.61 -6.09 -19.77
C GLY A 277 -22.58 -5.65 -18.66
N MET A 278 -22.55 -6.32 -17.50
CA MET A 278 -23.34 -5.90 -16.34
C MET A 278 -22.83 -4.57 -15.79
N GLY A 279 -21.50 -4.33 -15.78
CA GLY A 279 -20.91 -3.06 -15.38
C GLY A 279 -21.50 -1.87 -16.13
N PHE A 280 -21.57 -1.94 -17.45
CA PHE A 280 -22.21 -0.88 -18.26
C PHE A 280 -23.70 -0.66 -17.91
N SER A 281 -24.42 -1.72 -17.57
CA SER A 281 -25.82 -1.59 -17.14
C SER A 281 -25.95 -0.80 -15.84
N LEU A 282 -25.08 -1.07 -14.87
CA LEU A 282 -25.02 -0.35 -13.58
C LEU A 282 -24.69 1.14 -13.76
N LEU A 283 -23.72 1.47 -14.65
CA LEU A 283 -23.40 2.87 -14.95
C LEU A 283 -24.60 3.61 -15.57
N ARG A 284 -25.28 2.99 -16.52
CA ARG A 284 -26.46 3.56 -17.18
C ARG A 284 -27.60 3.81 -16.18
N GLU A 285 -27.84 2.89 -15.22
CA GLU A 285 -28.82 3.10 -14.13
C GLU A 285 -28.52 4.34 -13.29
N LYS A 286 -27.25 4.74 -13.23
CA LYS A 286 -26.79 5.97 -12.56
C LYS A 286 -26.77 7.20 -13.47
N GLY A 287 -27.18 7.07 -14.73
CA GLY A 287 -27.17 8.17 -15.70
C GLY A 287 -25.77 8.53 -16.24
N ILE A 288 -24.80 7.64 -16.08
CA ILE A 288 -23.44 7.83 -16.60
C ILE A 288 -23.43 7.38 -18.07
N LEU A 289 -23.00 8.26 -18.98
CA LEU A 289 -22.82 7.95 -20.39
C LEU A 289 -21.71 6.91 -20.57
N THR A 290 -21.95 5.95 -21.48
CA THR A 290 -21.03 4.83 -21.69
C THR A 290 -20.59 4.72 -23.14
N GLY A 291 -19.32 4.36 -23.40
CA GLY A 291 -18.83 4.26 -24.77
C GLY A 291 -17.59 3.42 -24.99
N ILE A 292 -17.41 3.02 -26.26
CA ILE A 292 -16.21 2.39 -26.79
C ILE A 292 -15.55 3.33 -27.79
N ILE A 293 -14.22 3.49 -27.65
CA ILE A 293 -13.36 4.19 -28.60
C ILE A 293 -12.27 3.23 -29.02
N THR A 294 -12.28 2.75 -30.26
CA THR A 294 -11.34 1.74 -30.77
C THR A 294 -10.63 2.18 -32.03
N GLY A 295 -9.37 1.76 -32.20
CA GLY A 295 -8.63 1.91 -33.44
C GLY A 295 -9.12 1.02 -34.57
N GLU A 296 -9.74 -0.11 -34.25
CA GLU A 296 -10.28 -1.05 -35.23
C GLU A 296 -11.71 -0.71 -35.65
N ASN A 297 -11.98 -0.83 -36.93
CA ASN A 297 -13.30 -0.64 -37.50
C ASN A 297 -13.87 -1.98 -38.01
N VAL A 298 -14.28 -2.83 -37.06
CA VAL A 298 -14.84 -4.15 -37.35
C VAL A 298 -16.28 -4.26 -36.84
N GLU A 299 -17.11 -4.96 -37.61
CA GLU A 299 -18.52 -5.15 -37.34
C GLU A 299 -18.78 -5.83 -35.97
N LEU A 300 -17.86 -6.68 -35.54
CA LEU A 300 -17.95 -7.38 -34.26
C LEU A 300 -17.98 -6.40 -33.07
N ASN A 301 -17.11 -5.38 -33.10
CA ASN A 301 -17.07 -4.35 -32.05
C ASN A 301 -18.38 -3.52 -32.04
N ARG A 302 -18.93 -3.18 -33.21
CA ARG A 302 -20.19 -2.48 -33.36
C ARG A 302 -21.34 -3.28 -32.76
N ARG A 303 -21.47 -4.57 -33.11
CA ARG A 303 -22.48 -5.48 -32.54
C ARG A 303 -22.39 -5.61 -31.04
N ARG A 304 -21.16 -5.59 -30.50
CA ARG A 304 -20.95 -5.62 -29.03
C ARG A 304 -21.45 -4.34 -28.39
N ALA A 305 -21.12 -3.17 -28.92
CA ALA A 305 -21.59 -1.88 -28.44
C ALA A 305 -23.14 -1.80 -28.46
N GLU A 306 -23.78 -2.22 -29.54
CA GLU A 306 -25.25 -2.28 -29.67
C GLU A 306 -25.90 -3.22 -28.65
N LYS A 307 -25.33 -4.44 -28.47
CA LYS A 307 -25.81 -5.40 -27.47
C LYS A 307 -25.72 -4.85 -26.05
N LEU A 308 -24.68 -4.07 -25.75
CA LEU A 308 -24.46 -3.42 -24.46
C LEU A 308 -25.31 -2.13 -24.31
N LYS A 309 -25.93 -1.65 -25.41
CA LYS A 309 -26.68 -0.39 -25.46
C LYS A 309 -25.84 0.81 -25.03
N LEU A 310 -24.61 0.89 -25.56
CA LEU A 310 -23.70 1.98 -25.27
C LEU A 310 -24.17 3.26 -25.98
N ASP A 311 -23.96 4.41 -25.34
CA ASP A 311 -24.33 5.73 -25.84
C ASP A 311 -23.39 6.20 -26.95
N ILE A 312 -22.14 5.76 -26.90
CA ILE A 312 -21.05 6.20 -27.78
C ILE A 312 -20.34 4.97 -28.36
N TYR A 313 -20.18 4.95 -29.68
CA TYR A 313 -19.33 3.99 -30.39
C TYR A 313 -18.54 4.71 -31.47
N GLU A 314 -17.23 4.77 -31.33
CA GLU A 314 -16.30 5.42 -32.24
C GLU A 314 -15.23 4.42 -32.66
N ALA A 315 -15.15 4.11 -33.95
CA ALA A 315 -14.25 3.12 -34.52
C ALA A 315 -13.31 3.74 -35.55
N GLY A 316 -12.15 3.12 -35.78
CA GLY A 316 -11.12 3.62 -36.70
C GLY A 316 -10.42 4.88 -36.18
N VAL A 317 -10.40 5.09 -34.89
CA VAL A 317 -9.93 6.32 -34.24
C VAL A 317 -8.39 6.28 -34.13
N LYS A 318 -7.71 7.23 -34.78
CA LYS A 318 -6.25 7.38 -34.70
C LYS A 318 -5.81 8.31 -33.55
N ASP A 319 -6.53 9.39 -33.33
CA ASP A 319 -6.28 10.36 -32.24
C ASP A 319 -7.42 10.28 -31.24
N LYS A 320 -7.28 9.38 -30.26
CA LYS A 320 -8.28 9.18 -29.21
C LYS A 320 -8.42 10.39 -28.30
N ALA A 321 -7.33 11.12 -28.02
CA ALA A 321 -7.36 12.30 -27.15
C ALA A 321 -8.13 13.45 -27.77
N ALA A 322 -7.94 13.74 -29.06
CA ALA A 322 -8.73 14.74 -29.78
C ALA A 322 -10.23 14.37 -29.80
N LEU A 323 -10.53 13.08 -29.99
CA LEU A 323 -11.92 12.59 -29.96
C LEU A 323 -12.55 12.78 -28.57
N VAL A 324 -11.87 12.40 -27.49
CA VAL A 324 -12.41 12.55 -26.12
C VAL A 324 -12.69 14.02 -25.79
N LYS A 325 -11.79 14.95 -26.18
CA LYS A 325 -12.06 16.39 -26.04
C LYS A 325 -13.31 16.85 -26.80
N ARG A 326 -13.52 16.31 -28.02
CA ARG A 326 -14.72 16.63 -28.83
C ARG A 326 -15.98 16.08 -28.16
N LEU A 327 -15.96 14.82 -27.67
CA LEU A 327 -17.08 14.22 -26.94
C LEU A 327 -17.40 14.99 -25.65
N ALA A 328 -16.37 15.37 -24.87
CA ALA A 328 -16.51 16.19 -23.68
C ALA A 328 -17.29 17.48 -23.99
N ALA A 329 -16.90 18.20 -25.05
CA ALA A 329 -17.57 19.42 -25.49
C ALA A 329 -19.01 19.15 -26.00
N GLN A 330 -19.20 18.09 -26.77
CA GLN A 330 -20.51 17.70 -27.34
C GLN A 330 -21.54 17.39 -26.26
N TYR A 331 -21.14 16.67 -25.19
CA TYR A 331 -22.02 16.29 -24.10
C TYR A 331 -21.99 17.27 -22.92
N ASN A 332 -21.23 18.37 -23.04
CA ASN A 332 -21.04 19.37 -21.98
C ASN A 332 -20.57 18.74 -20.65
N ILE A 333 -19.59 17.86 -20.73
CA ILE A 333 -18.97 17.17 -19.58
C ILE A 333 -17.52 17.61 -19.48
N ALA A 334 -17.09 17.98 -18.26
CA ALA A 334 -15.70 18.34 -18.02
C ALA A 334 -14.80 17.10 -18.14
N LEU A 335 -13.58 17.26 -18.66
CA LEU A 335 -12.62 16.16 -18.80
C LEU A 335 -12.32 15.46 -17.46
N GLU A 336 -12.34 16.21 -16.37
CA GLU A 336 -12.18 15.70 -15.00
C GLU A 336 -13.30 14.75 -14.57
N ASN A 337 -14.47 14.80 -15.21
CA ASN A 337 -15.61 13.91 -14.94
C ASN A 337 -15.71 12.74 -15.93
N ILE A 338 -14.63 12.46 -16.65
CA ILE A 338 -14.56 11.33 -17.59
C ILE A 338 -13.63 10.26 -17.01
N ALA A 339 -14.10 9.00 -17.02
CA ALA A 339 -13.27 7.84 -16.83
C ALA A 339 -12.90 7.21 -18.19
N TYR A 340 -11.66 6.79 -18.35
CA TYR A 340 -11.21 6.10 -19.56
C TYR A 340 -10.35 4.88 -19.22
N VAL A 341 -10.58 3.77 -19.92
CA VAL A 341 -9.81 2.53 -19.78
C VAL A 341 -9.02 2.29 -21.07
N GLY A 342 -7.70 2.15 -20.95
CA GLY A 342 -6.81 1.87 -22.06
C GLY A 342 -5.65 0.97 -21.63
N ASP A 343 -5.07 0.21 -22.55
CA ASP A 343 -4.05 -0.79 -22.28
C ASP A 343 -2.75 -0.59 -23.06
N ASP A 344 -2.76 0.18 -24.17
CA ASP A 344 -1.60 0.36 -25.04
C ASP A 344 -1.27 1.84 -25.26
N ILE A 345 -0.12 2.10 -25.90
CA ILE A 345 0.51 3.43 -26.02
C ILE A 345 -0.38 4.50 -26.67
N ASN A 346 -1.30 4.11 -27.53
CA ASN A 346 -2.29 5.00 -28.16
C ASN A 346 -3.34 5.56 -27.18
N ASP A 347 -3.41 5.04 -25.95
CA ASP A 347 -4.30 5.48 -24.87
C ASP A 347 -3.65 6.50 -23.94
N ILE A 348 -2.32 6.58 -23.88
CA ILE A 348 -1.57 7.37 -22.91
C ILE A 348 -2.06 8.83 -22.86
N GLU A 349 -2.24 9.45 -24.01
CA GLU A 349 -2.66 10.87 -24.05
C GLU A 349 -4.10 11.07 -23.56
N VAL A 350 -4.97 10.07 -23.69
CA VAL A 350 -6.32 10.11 -23.08
C VAL A 350 -6.21 9.96 -21.57
N LEU A 351 -5.44 8.98 -21.08
CA LEU A 351 -5.27 8.73 -19.65
C LEU A 351 -4.79 9.96 -18.89
N LYS A 352 -3.93 10.79 -19.53
CA LYS A 352 -3.38 12.02 -18.94
C LYS A 352 -4.39 13.17 -18.84
N ILE A 353 -5.37 13.24 -19.73
CA ILE A 353 -6.30 14.39 -19.82
C ILE A 353 -7.64 14.15 -19.11
N VAL A 354 -8.01 12.92 -18.84
CA VAL A 354 -9.26 12.58 -18.15
C VAL A 354 -9.13 12.57 -16.63
N GLY A 355 -10.26 12.75 -15.94
CA GLY A 355 -10.29 12.73 -14.47
C GLY A 355 -9.89 11.40 -13.88
N LEU A 356 -10.24 10.28 -14.52
CA LEU A 356 -9.94 8.92 -14.07
C LEU A 356 -9.41 8.07 -15.24
N GLY A 357 -8.09 8.07 -15.43
CA GLY A 357 -7.41 7.18 -16.38
C GLY A 357 -7.15 5.81 -15.74
N CYS A 358 -7.54 4.72 -16.40
CA CYS A 358 -7.44 3.35 -15.88
C CYS A 358 -6.75 2.42 -16.87
N CYS A 359 -6.05 1.39 -16.35
CA CYS A 359 -5.35 0.40 -17.16
C CYS A 359 -5.57 -1.02 -16.61
N PRO A 360 -5.77 -2.04 -17.45
CA PRO A 360 -5.76 -3.45 -17.04
C PRO A 360 -4.41 -3.88 -16.42
N SER A 361 -4.42 -4.93 -15.57
CA SER A 361 -3.19 -5.43 -14.93
C SER A 361 -2.15 -5.95 -15.92
N ASP A 362 -2.55 -6.36 -17.09
CA ASP A 362 -1.70 -6.84 -18.20
C ASP A 362 -1.44 -5.79 -19.29
N GLY A 363 -1.94 -4.56 -19.14
CA GLY A 363 -1.57 -3.44 -20.02
C GLY A 363 -0.07 -3.17 -20.04
N VAL A 364 0.43 -2.53 -21.08
CA VAL A 364 1.88 -2.31 -21.24
C VAL A 364 2.44 -1.40 -20.12
N PRO A 365 3.68 -1.60 -19.66
CA PRO A 365 4.23 -0.93 -18.48
C PRO A 365 4.08 0.59 -18.51
N VAL A 366 4.42 1.24 -19.62
CA VAL A 366 4.35 2.71 -19.77
C VAL A 366 2.91 3.26 -19.64
N VAL A 367 1.90 2.46 -19.97
CA VAL A 367 0.48 2.83 -19.82
C VAL A 367 0.04 2.68 -18.37
N LYS A 368 0.49 1.64 -17.68
CA LYS A 368 0.28 1.47 -16.23
C LYS A 368 0.86 2.63 -15.44
N ASP A 369 2.04 3.11 -15.83
CA ASP A 369 2.68 4.27 -15.18
C ASP A 369 1.91 5.59 -15.41
N ALA A 370 1.18 5.70 -16.52
CA ALA A 370 0.33 6.85 -16.84
C ALA A 370 -1.07 6.78 -16.23
N ALA A 371 -1.53 5.61 -15.82
CA ALA A 371 -2.87 5.38 -15.29
C ALA A 371 -2.96 5.79 -13.80
N LYS A 372 -4.11 6.36 -13.40
CA LYS A 372 -4.44 6.59 -12.00
C LYS A 372 -4.85 5.31 -11.28
N ILE A 373 -5.49 4.38 -12.00
CA ILE A 373 -5.86 3.06 -11.48
C ILE A 373 -5.36 1.97 -12.41
N VAL A 374 -4.62 1.02 -11.85
CA VAL A 374 -4.33 -0.26 -12.51
C VAL A 374 -5.18 -1.33 -11.84
N THR A 375 -6.05 -2.01 -12.61
CA THR A 375 -6.95 -3.04 -12.08
C THR A 375 -6.19 -4.31 -11.69
N LYS A 376 -6.84 -5.15 -10.88
CA LYS A 376 -6.37 -6.52 -10.60
C LYS A 376 -6.73 -7.46 -11.75
N ALA A 377 -7.87 -7.21 -12.39
CA ALA A 377 -8.33 -7.96 -13.54
C ALA A 377 -7.48 -7.64 -14.78
N LYS A 378 -7.26 -8.65 -15.61
CA LYS A 378 -6.68 -8.52 -16.95
C LYS A 378 -7.72 -8.12 -17.96
N GLY A 379 -7.28 -7.61 -19.11
CA GLY A 379 -8.16 -7.33 -20.24
C GLY A 379 -9.07 -8.50 -20.57
N GLY A 380 -10.36 -8.23 -20.79
CA GLY A 380 -11.37 -9.26 -21.06
C GLY A 380 -11.71 -10.19 -19.88
N GLU A 381 -11.20 -9.94 -18.68
CA GLU A 381 -11.43 -10.77 -17.50
C GLU A 381 -12.24 -10.07 -16.39
N GLY A 382 -12.92 -8.98 -16.71
CA GLY A 382 -13.78 -8.26 -15.78
C GLY A 382 -13.23 -6.89 -15.36
N VAL A 383 -12.34 -6.29 -16.13
CA VAL A 383 -11.76 -4.96 -15.91
C VAL A 383 -12.81 -3.88 -15.74
N ILE A 384 -13.77 -3.85 -16.67
CA ILE A 384 -14.83 -2.84 -16.62
C ILE A 384 -15.69 -3.03 -15.38
N ARG A 385 -16.01 -4.29 -15.03
CA ARG A 385 -16.78 -4.56 -13.83
C ARG A 385 -16.06 -4.12 -12.56
N GLU A 386 -14.77 -4.39 -12.42
CA GLU A 386 -13.96 -3.96 -11.28
C GLU A 386 -13.96 -2.43 -11.14
N LEU A 387 -13.74 -1.71 -12.25
CA LEU A 387 -13.73 -0.24 -12.24
C LEU A 387 -15.10 0.36 -11.94
N VAL A 388 -16.18 -0.24 -12.45
CA VAL A 388 -17.54 0.21 -12.17
C VAL A 388 -17.86 0.04 -10.69
N ASP A 389 -17.52 -1.09 -10.08
CA ASP A 389 -17.72 -1.31 -8.65
C ASP A 389 -16.97 -0.24 -7.84
N ILE A 390 -15.72 0.07 -8.19
CA ILE A 390 -14.91 1.13 -7.59
C ILE A 390 -15.58 2.51 -7.73
N ILE A 391 -16.02 2.87 -8.92
CA ILE A 391 -16.68 4.17 -9.19
C ILE A 391 -17.96 4.30 -8.38
N LEU A 392 -18.79 3.27 -8.35
CA LEU A 392 -20.09 3.30 -7.66
C LEU A 392 -19.98 3.26 -6.13
N GLU A 393 -18.97 2.60 -5.58
CA GLU A 393 -18.66 2.63 -4.14
C GLU A 393 -18.21 4.01 -3.66
N ASN A 394 -17.58 4.81 -4.52
CA ASN A 394 -17.08 6.15 -4.22
C ASN A 394 -18.00 7.29 -4.72
N ALA A 395 -19.03 6.99 -5.49
CA ALA A 395 -20.05 7.96 -5.90
C ALA A 395 -20.97 8.30 -4.70
N ARG A 396 -20.52 9.26 -3.87
CA ARG A 396 -21.28 9.85 -2.77
C ARG A 396 -21.83 11.22 -3.14
#